data_09e0d756940c2b626458782ced292fcd
#
_entry.id   09e0d756940c2b626458782ced292fcd
#
_cell.length_a   1.000
_cell.length_b   1.000
_cell.length_c   1.000
_cell.angle_alpha   90.00
_cell.angle_beta   90.00
_cell.angle_gamma   90.00
#
_symmetry.space_group_name_H-M   'P 1'
#
loop_
_entity.id
_entity.type
_entity.pdbx_description
1 polymer ?
#
loop_
_entity_poly.entity_id
_entity_poly.type
_entity_poly.pdbx_seq_one_letter_code
_entity_poly.pdbx_strand_id
1 'polypeptide(L)'
;MKKNQSKSILVMLLLVLGATQVQAVDTLRVTAHALTAQKAVEYAIKNNVQVKNALLGTQLQQETNRQITSAAFPHVNGSLSTTANPNVATQVIPNFISPATYQVLIDKGVKDGNGNPIIMPADFGFIAAQFGTRYSANAAVSLNQILFDGQIFVGLQARRVAMEFAGKNAELTAEIIKANVLKIYYQLVVSRTQLELLDSTIAFVQKNLADTRVLYQNGFREKLDIDRVAVQLANLQTEKNKALAMVSNGFYGLKVLMGMPVADQLILTDSLTPAMIKDGMLESEAYDYKDRKEFQYANLGRKLGEYNVRRYKLSQIPTLALNGVYAKNAQRNTWNFLSQDQRWFTISNVSVGLSMPLFNGFVTRSKIIQTKIELEQTRNEIEGLKRTIDSEVASAKNNFQSAISRMDFLQQNVALAANVYQQIKKKYELGLGSQTEINLAQNEWKAAQTNYTTALADAIIARIDWLKATGKL
;
A
#
# COMPACT_ATOMS: atom_id res chain seq x y z
N MET A 1 15.55 -18.88 57.54
CA MET A 1 16.08 -18.93 56.17
C MET A 1 15.09 -18.36 55.15
N LYS A 2 14.69 -17.06 55.21
CA LYS A 2 13.71 -16.44 54.28
C LYS A 2 14.10 -15.00 53.86
N LYS A 3 15.40 -14.67 53.82
CA LYS A 3 15.84 -13.29 53.51
C LYS A 3 16.76 -13.14 52.29
N ASN A 4 17.03 -14.24 51.54
CA ASN A 4 17.97 -14.20 50.39
C ASN A 4 17.35 -14.34 49.00
N GLN A 5 16.04 -14.61 48.87
CA GLN A 5 15.41 -14.77 47.52
C GLN A 5 15.00 -13.45 46.88
N SER A 6 14.79 -12.36 47.63
CA SER A 6 14.39 -11.05 47.08
C SER A 6 15.55 -10.28 46.41
N LYS A 7 16.80 -10.57 46.81
CA LYS A 7 17.99 -9.92 46.23
C LYS A 7 18.36 -10.49 44.85
N SER A 8 18.11 -11.77 44.63
CA SER A 8 18.42 -12.43 43.33
C SER A 8 17.50 -11.99 42.21
N ILE A 9 16.24 -11.66 42.49
CA ILE A 9 15.27 -11.16 41.47
C ILE A 9 15.59 -9.71 41.10
N LEU A 10 16.04 -8.89 42.04
CA LEU A 10 16.41 -7.49 41.78
C LEU A 10 17.71 -7.38 40.95
N VAL A 11 18.66 -8.29 41.13
CA VAL A 11 19.91 -8.35 40.35
C VAL A 11 19.66 -8.87 38.96
N MET A 12 18.68 -9.78 38.75
CA MET A 12 18.31 -10.28 37.42
C MET A 12 17.52 -9.24 36.59
N LEU A 13 16.78 -8.34 37.24
CA LEU A 13 16.07 -7.24 36.58
C LEU A 13 17.02 -6.10 36.16
N LEU A 14 18.14 -5.89 36.88
CA LEU A 14 19.15 -4.87 36.55
C LEU A 14 20.13 -5.30 35.45
N LEU A 15 20.29 -6.60 35.21
CA LEU A 15 21.13 -7.12 34.11
C LEU A 15 20.46 -7.10 32.72
N VAL A 16 19.14 -6.94 32.68
CA VAL A 16 18.40 -6.82 31.40
C VAL A 16 18.40 -5.39 30.84
N LEU A 17 18.72 -4.39 31.65
CA LEU A 17 18.74 -2.96 31.24
C LEU A 17 20.10 -2.47 30.70
N GLY A 18 21.12 -3.35 30.60
CA GLY A 18 22.49 -2.97 30.22
C GLY A 18 22.92 -3.27 28.79
N ALA A 19 22.07 -3.87 27.95
CA ALA A 19 22.39 -4.13 26.54
C ALA A 19 21.75 -3.09 25.61
N THR A 20 22.08 -1.81 25.78
CA THR A 20 21.95 -0.85 24.69
C THR A 20 23.00 -1.23 23.66
N GLN A 21 22.58 -1.98 22.63
CA GLN A 21 23.37 -2.12 21.42
C GLN A 21 23.57 -0.71 20.85
N VAL A 22 24.81 -0.22 20.95
CA VAL A 22 25.27 0.88 20.12
C VAL A 22 25.13 0.38 18.67
N GLN A 23 24.03 0.74 18.02
CA GLN A 23 23.93 0.59 16.57
C GLN A 23 25.06 1.44 16.01
N ALA A 24 26.07 0.76 15.45
CA ALA A 24 27.08 1.40 14.64
C ALA A 24 26.33 2.28 13.64
N VAL A 25 26.59 3.57 13.65
CA VAL A 25 26.17 4.49 12.61
C VAL A 25 26.77 3.93 11.34
N ASP A 26 25.92 3.35 10.49
CA ASP A 26 26.29 2.83 9.20
C ASP A 26 26.85 4.02 8.42
N THR A 27 28.16 4.14 8.36
CA THR A 27 28.84 5.15 7.55
C THR A 27 28.33 4.94 6.14
N LEU A 28 27.57 5.91 5.60
CA LEU A 28 27.01 5.92 4.26
C LEU A 28 28.14 5.65 3.26
N ARG A 29 28.37 4.36 2.94
CA ARG A 29 29.29 3.98 1.85
C ARG A 29 28.60 4.42 0.57
N VAL A 30 29.10 5.48 -0.02
CA VAL A 30 28.70 5.89 -1.38
C VAL A 30 29.06 4.75 -2.32
N THR A 31 28.05 4.08 -2.86
CA THR A 31 28.21 3.02 -3.83
C THR A 31 27.95 3.55 -5.24
N ALA A 32 28.75 3.13 -6.21
CA ALA A 32 28.55 3.47 -7.61
C ALA A 32 27.77 2.34 -8.30
N HIS A 33 26.65 2.69 -8.92
CA HIS A 33 25.78 1.76 -9.64
C HIS A 33 25.76 2.10 -11.13
N ALA A 34 26.37 1.24 -11.96
CA ALA A 34 26.26 1.31 -13.42
C ALA A 34 25.08 0.43 -13.86
N LEU A 35 24.00 1.05 -14.31
CA LEU A 35 22.73 0.36 -14.58
C LEU A 35 22.27 0.60 -16.01
N THR A 36 21.84 -0.48 -16.68
CA THR A 36 20.99 -0.43 -17.87
C THR A 36 19.54 -0.11 -17.48
N ALA A 37 18.69 0.28 -18.42
CA ALA A 37 17.28 0.53 -18.19
C ALA A 37 16.57 -0.66 -17.53
N GLN A 38 16.87 -1.88 -18.01
CA GLN A 38 16.31 -3.11 -17.44
C GLN A 38 16.75 -3.32 -15.98
N LYS A 39 18.06 -3.18 -15.69
CA LYS A 39 18.59 -3.30 -14.33
C LYS A 39 18.08 -2.21 -13.40
N ALA A 40 17.86 -1.00 -13.92
CA ALA A 40 17.24 0.10 -13.16
C ALA A 40 15.79 -0.24 -12.77
N VAL A 41 15.02 -0.85 -13.68
CA VAL A 41 13.66 -1.35 -13.39
C VAL A 41 13.70 -2.47 -12.34
N GLU A 42 14.57 -3.47 -12.50
CA GLU A 42 14.70 -4.56 -11.53
C GLU A 42 15.07 -4.04 -10.13
N TYR A 43 16.00 -3.08 -10.07
CA TYR A 43 16.38 -2.43 -8.82
C TYR A 43 15.18 -1.68 -8.21
N ALA A 44 14.41 -0.95 -9.01
CA ALA A 44 13.23 -0.22 -8.57
C ALA A 44 12.15 -1.17 -8.05
N ILE A 45 11.83 -2.25 -8.76
CA ILE A 45 10.83 -3.25 -8.32
C ILE A 45 11.22 -3.85 -6.96
N LYS A 46 12.51 -4.07 -6.73
CA LYS A 46 13.01 -4.62 -5.46
C LYS A 46 13.03 -3.60 -4.32
N ASN A 47 13.29 -2.31 -4.60
CA ASN A 47 13.63 -1.32 -3.57
C ASN A 47 12.60 -0.19 -3.42
N ASN A 48 11.77 0.08 -4.42
CA ASN A 48 10.76 1.13 -4.35
C ASN A 48 9.76 0.88 -3.21
N VAL A 49 9.49 1.92 -2.43
CA VAL A 49 8.62 1.84 -1.24
C VAL A 49 7.19 1.46 -1.61
N GLN A 50 6.65 1.97 -2.72
CA GLN A 50 5.27 1.66 -3.14
C GLN A 50 5.13 0.18 -3.51
N VAL A 51 6.11 -0.39 -4.22
CA VAL A 51 6.14 -1.82 -4.56
C VAL A 51 6.28 -2.68 -3.30
N LYS A 52 7.20 -2.31 -2.39
CA LYS A 52 7.34 -3.00 -1.09
C LYS A 52 6.04 -2.97 -0.30
N ASN A 53 5.38 -1.83 -0.21
CA ASN A 53 4.10 -1.70 0.49
C ASN A 53 2.98 -2.52 -0.19
N ALA A 54 2.94 -2.57 -1.51
CA ALA A 54 1.99 -3.40 -2.23
C ALA A 54 2.22 -4.91 -1.99
N LEU A 55 3.48 -5.35 -1.91
CA LEU A 55 3.85 -6.71 -1.52
C LEU A 55 3.51 -7.01 -0.06
N LEU A 56 3.73 -6.07 0.87
CA LEU A 56 3.26 -6.20 2.25
C LEU A 56 1.73 -6.28 2.32
N GLY A 57 1.02 -5.59 1.41
CA GLY A 57 -0.43 -5.73 1.25
C GLY A 57 -0.87 -7.17 0.93
N THR A 58 -0.09 -7.93 0.17
CA THR A 58 -0.38 -9.36 -0.07
C THR A 58 -0.19 -10.20 1.20
N GLN A 59 0.83 -9.91 1.99
CA GLN A 59 1.05 -10.58 3.28
C GLN A 59 -0.06 -10.24 4.28
N LEU A 60 -0.46 -8.97 4.34
CA LEU A 60 -1.60 -8.53 5.16
C LEU A 60 -2.88 -9.27 4.78
N GLN A 61 -3.15 -9.44 3.47
CA GLN A 61 -4.30 -10.21 3.00
C GLN A 61 -4.19 -11.68 3.38
N GLN A 62 -2.99 -12.25 3.39
CA GLN A 62 -2.78 -13.62 3.85
C GLN A 62 -3.15 -13.78 5.32
N GLU A 63 -2.72 -12.86 6.20
CA GLU A 63 -3.09 -12.89 7.62
C GLU A 63 -4.58 -12.62 7.83
N THR A 64 -5.18 -11.71 7.04
CA THR A 64 -6.64 -11.51 7.02
C THR A 64 -7.38 -12.82 6.66
N ASN A 65 -6.89 -13.56 5.68
CA ASN A 65 -7.44 -14.87 5.31
C ASN A 65 -7.28 -15.90 6.44
N ARG A 66 -6.17 -15.86 7.19
CA ARG A 66 -5.99 -16.70 8.40
C ARG A 66 -6.98 -16.31 9.49
N GLN A 67 -7.21 -15.02 9.69
CA GLN A 67 -8.20 -14.50 10.64
C GLN A 67 -9.63 -14.97 10.27
N ILE A 68 -10.01 -14.90 8.97
CA ILE A 68 -11.29 -15.42 8.49
C ILE A 68 -11.37 -16.93 8.75
N THR A 69 -10.28 -17.65 8.54
CA THR A 69 -10.24 -19.10 8.80
C THR A 69 -10.35 -19.41 10.28
N SER A 70 -9.73 -18.61 11.15
CA SER A 70 -9.79 -18.81 12.59
C SER A 70 -11.18 -18.69 13.17
N ALA A 71 -12.08 -17.93 12.53
CA ALA A 71 -13.48 -17.85 12.93
C ALA A 71 -14.22 -19.20 12.84
N ALA A 72 -13.71 -20.15 12.05
CA ALA A 72 -14.23 -21.51 11.95
C ALA A 72 -13.62 -22.48 12.98
N PHE A 73 -12.62 -22.05 13.77
CA PHE A 73 -12.01 -22.86 14.82
C PHE A 73 -12.63 -22.63 16.19
N PRO A 74 -12.45 -23.55 17.14
CA PRO A 74 -12.85 -23.35 18.53
C PRO A 74 -12.12 -22.17 19.17
N HIS A 75 -12.86 -21.28 19.81
CA HIS A 75 -12.32 -20.20 20.64
C HIS A 75 -12.43 -20.61 22.10
N VAL A 76 -11.28 -20.67 22.80
CA VAL A 76 -11.20 -20.99 24.23
C VAL A 76 -10.73 -19.75 24.96
N ASN A 77 -11.53 -19.29 25.93
CA ASN A 77 -11.23 -18.12 26.74
C ASN A 77 -11.17 -18.49 28.21
N GLY A 78 -10.16 -18.02 28.94
CA GLY A 78 -10.07 -18.09 30.38
C GLY A 78 -10.49 -16.77 31.01
N SER A 79 -11.27 -16.81 32.08
CA SER A 79 -11.63 -15.62 32.86
C SER A 79 -11.50 -15.88 34.34
N LEU A 80 -11.00 -14.91 35.07
CA LEU A 80 -10.94 -14.90 36.54
C LEU A 80 -11.54 -13.58 36.99
N SER A 81 -12.54 -13.66 37.85
CA SER A 81 -13.18 -12.49 38.43
C SER A 81 -13.40 -12.65 39.93
N THR A 82 -13.29 -11.56 40.66
CA THR A 82 -13.71 -11.47 42.03
C THR A 82 -14.59 -10.24 42.18
N THR A 83 -15.69 -10.39 42.93
CA THR A 83 -16.65 -9.32 43.18
C THR A 83 -16.82 -9.13 44.65
N ALA A 84 -16.80 -7.88 45.09
CA ALA A 84 -17.17 -7.49 46.45
C ALA A 84 -18.52 -6.80 46.41
N ASN A 85 -19.46 -7.29 47.18
CA ASN A 85 -20.79 -6.70 47.34
C ASN A 85 -20.86 -6.06 48.74
N PRO A 86 -20.56 -4.75 48.92
CA PRO A 86 -20.62 -4.08 50.21
C PRO A 86 -21.99 -4.24 50.88
N ASN A 87 -23.07 -4.21 50.06
CA ASN A 87 -24.43 -4.49 50.50
C ASN A 87 -24.98 -5.66 49.70
N VAL A 88 -25.27 -6.77 50.37
CA VAL A 88 -25.93 -7.92 49.76
C VAL A 88 -27.39 -7.61 49.54
N ALA A 89 -27.91 -7.85 48.36
CA ALA A 89 -29.28 -7.59 48.03
C ALA A 89 -30.25 -8.42 48.88
N THR A 90 -31.21 -7.72 49.52
CA THR A 90 -32.30 -8.35 50.27
C THR A 90 -33.49 -8.53 49.34
N GLN A 91 -33.93 -9.76 49.22
CA GLN A 91 -35.14 -10.12 48.47
C GLN A 91 -36.29 -10.38 49.42
N VAL A 92 -37.44 -9.82 49.12
CA VAL A 92 -38.71 -10.09 49.86
C VAL A 92 -39.40 -11.26 49.12
N ILE A 93 -39.49 -12.40 49.82
CA ILE A 93 -40.06 -13.64 49.28
C ILE A 93 -41.23 -14.08 50.16
N PRO A 94 -42.27 -14.81 49.58
CA PRO A 94 -43.27 -15.42 50.39
C PRO A 94 -42.66 -16.28 51.48
N ASN A 95 -43.20 -16.24 52.70
CA ASN A 95 -42.69 -17.00 53.81
C ASN A 95 -43.06 -18.49 53.68
N PHE A 96 -42.25 -19.28 53.02
CA PHE A 96 -42.43 -20.73 52.85
C PHE A 96 -41.84 -21.55 53.98
N ILE A 97 -41.11 -20.91 54.89
CA ILE A 97 -40.43 -21.62 56.05
C ILE A 97 -41.41 -21.83 57.20
N SER A 98 -42.16 -20.76 57.58
CA SER A 98 -43.10 -20.83 58.68
C SER A 98 -44.20 -21.88 58.51
N PRO A 99 -44.86 -22.04 57.33
CA PRO A 99 -45.87 -23.10 57.14
C PRO A 99 -45.35 -24.45 57.47
N ALA A 100 -44.11 -24.83 57.04
CA ALA A 100 -43.51 -26.13 57.31
C ALA A 100 -43.25 -26.31 58.83
N THR A 101 -42.80 -25.24 59.52
CA THR A 101 -42.59 -25.26 60.97
C THR A 101 -43.89 -25.44 61.74
N TYR A 102 -44.91 -24.68 61.37
CA TYR A 102 -46.25 -24.81 61.98
C TYR A 102 -46.82 -26.22 61.74
N GLN A 103 -46.71 -26.77 60.56
CA GLN A 103 -47.17 -28.12 60.29
C GLN A 103 -46.52 -29.14 61.21
N VAL A 104 -45.20 -29.11 61.41
CA VAL A 104 -44.48 -29.99 62.32
C VAL A 104 -44.98 -29.82 63.77
N LEU A 105 -45.21 -28.59 64.22
CA LEU A 105 -45.70 -28.34 65.58
C LEU A 105 -47.12 -28.89 65.78
N ILE A 106 -48.00 -28.73 64.80
CA ILE A 106 -49.39 -29.29 64.80
C ILE A 106 -49.35 -30.84 64.81
N ASP A 107 -48.56 -31.42 63.91
CA ASP A 107 -48.42 -32.88 63.79
C ASP A 107 -47.87 -33.56 65.08
N LYS A 108 -47.06 -32.83 65.85
CA LYS A 108 -46.51 -33.29 67.12
C LYS A 108 -47.39 -32.96 68.31
N GLY A 109 -48.55 -32.33 68.10
CA GLY A 109 -49.49 -32.00 69.19
C GLY A 109 -48.97 -30.95 70.16
N VAL A 110 -48.03 -30.10 69.73
CA VAL A 110 -47.45 -29.02 70.56
C VAL A 110 -48.53 -28.01 70.87
N LYS A 111 -48.61 -27.59 72.12
CA LYS A 111 -49.57 -26.56 72.59
C LYS A 111 -48.86 -25.21 72.80
N ASP A 112 -49.63 -24.13 72.70
CA ASP A 112 -49.15 -22.80 73.03
C ASP A 112 -48.91 -22.63 74.57
N GLY A 113 -48.39 -21.46 74.99
CA GLY A 113 -48.11 -21.17 76.42
C GLY A 113 -49.34 -21.16 77.29
N ASN A 114 -50.55 -21.19 76.75
CA ASN A 114 -51.84 -21.22 77.45
C ASN A 114 -52.48 -22.64 77.42
N GLY A 115 -51.81 -23.62 76.79
CA GLY A 115 -52.29 -24.97 76.69
C GLY A 115 -53.24 -25.26 75.51
N ASN A 116 -53.42 -24.29 74.58
CA ASN A 116 -54.29 -24.46 73.41
C ASN A 116 -53.53 -25.10 72.23
N PRO A 117 -54.21 -25.89 71.37
CA PRO A 117 -53.58 -26.37 70.12
C PRO A 117 -53.08 -25.23 69.23
N ILE A 118 -51.90 -25.37 68.64
CA ILE A 118 -51.37 -24.45 67.62
C ILE A 118 -52.25 -24.59 66.37
N ILE A 119 -52.72 -23.44 65.83
CA ILE A 119 -53.55 -23.39 64.62
C ILE A 119 -52.70 -22.79 63.48
N MET A 120 -52.83 -23.37 62.28
CA MET A 120 -52.17 -22.90 61.07
C MET A 120 -52.67 -21.47 60.74
N PRO A 121 -51.83 -20.43 60.68
CA PRO A 121 -52.24 -19.13 60.19
C PRO A 121 -52.65 -19.18 58.72
N ALA A 122 -53.68 -18.38 58.38
CA ALA A 122 -54.21 -18.32 56.99
C ALA A 122 -53.22 -17.66 56.04
N ASP A 123 -52.37 -16.75 56.53
CA ASP A 123 -51.34 -16.07 55.76
C ASP A 123 -50.04 -15.93 56.64
N PHE A 124 -48.92 -16.32 56.06
CA PHE A 124 -47.61 -16.21 56.71
C PHE A 124 -46.84 -14.94 56.23
N GLY A 125 -47.43 -14.16 55.34
CA GLY A 125 -46.82 -12.94 54.84
C GLY A 125 -45.48 -13.18 54.09
N PHE A 126 -44.64 -12.21 54.08
CA PHE A 126 -43.34 -12.21 53.39
C PHE A 126 -42.19 -12.13 54.40
N ILE A 127 -41.05 -12.76 54.04
CA ILE A 127 -39.78 -12.63 54.76
C ILE A 127 -38.76 -11.91 53.89
N ALA A 128 -37.96 -11.07 54.56
CA ALA A 128 -36.78 -10.45 53.93
C ALA A 128 -35.60 -11.38 54.08
N ALA A 129 -35.13 -11.93 52.96
CA ALA A 129 -33.99 -12.86 52.90
C ALA A 129 -32.84 -12.28 52.08
N GLN A 130 -31.61 -12.38 52.57
CA GLN A 130 -30.42 -12.04 51.82
C GLN A 130 -29.88 -13.29 51.13
N PHE A 131 -29.99 -13.35 49.78
CA PHE A 131 -29.41 -14.42 48.99
C PHE A 131 -28.14 -13.93 48.34
N GLY A 132 -26.99 -14.38 48.83
CA GLY A 132 -25.68 -14.00 48.34
C GLY A 132 -24.65 -13.84 49.47
N THR A 133 -23.45 -13.53 49.07
CA THR A 133 -22.31 -13.33 50.01
C THR A 133 -21.61 -12.03 49.68
N ARG A 134 -20.90 -11.49 50.67
CA ARG A 134 -20.14 -10.26 50.55
C ARG A 134 -19.06 -10.33 49.47
N TYR A 135 -18.49 -11.52 49.26
CA TYR A 135 -17.44 -11.74 48.25
C TYR A 135 -17.80 -12.94 47.40
N SER A 136 -17.56 -12.84 46.08
CA SER A 136 -17.62 -13.96 45.16
C SER A 136 -16.37 -13.99 44.31
N ALA A 137 -15.92 -15.19 43.95
CA ALA A 137 -14.85 -15.39 42.99
C ALA A 137 -15.30 -16.44 41.97
N ASN A 138 -14.96 -16.19 40.68
CA ASN A 138 -15.28 -17.08 39.61
C ASN A 138 -14.05 -17.24 38.72
N ALA A 139 -13.64 -18.50 38.49
CA ALA A 139 -12.63 -18.87 37.53
C ALA A 139 -13.30 -19.74 36.49
N ALA A 140 -13.30 -19.31 35.21
CA ALA A 140 -14.01 -20.02 34.14
C ALA A 140 -13.14 -20.21 32.90
N VAL A 141 -13.33 -21.33 32.25
CA VAL A 141 -12.88 -21.60 30.89
C VAL A 141 -14.13 -21.77 30.03
N SER A 142 -14.23 -20.96 28.97
CA SER A 142 -15.35 -21.02 28.04
C SER A 142 -14.85 -21.43 26.65
N LEU A 143 -15.58 -22.31 26.00
CA LEU A 143 -15.43 -22.75 24.62
C LEU A 143 -16.58 -22.17 23.79
N ASN A 144 -16.25 -21.53 22.68
CA ASN A 144 -17.22 -21.15 21.67
C ASN A 144 -16.77 -21.69 20.30
N GLN A 145 -17.61 -22.44 19.61
CA GLN A 145 -17.35 -22.99 18.30
C GLN A 145 -18.54 -22.74 17.39
N ILE A 146 -18.30 -22.00 16.31
CA ILE A 146 -19.30 -21.85 15.27
C ILE A 146 -19.33 -23.14 14.46
N LEU A 147 -20.50 -23.83 14.45
CA LEU A 147 -20.72 -25.05 13.69
C LEU A 147 -21.25 -24.73 12.28
N PHE A 148 -22.07 -23.70 12.18
CA PHE A 148 -22.62 -23.21 10.92
C PHE A 148 -22.91 -21.72 10.95
N ASP A 149 -22.34 -20.99 9.98
CA ASP A 149 -22.64 -19.58 9.68
C ASP A 149 -22.43 -19.35 8.20
N GLY A 150 -23.50 -18.95 7.51
CA GLY A 150 -23.46 -18.71 6.05
C GLY A 150 -22.49 -17.59 5.64
N GLN A 151 -22.25 -16.59 6.50
CA GLN A 151 -21.31 -15.52 6.22
C GLN A 151 -19.87 -16.01 6.27
N ILE A 152 -19.54 -16.85 7.25
CA ILE A 152 -18.19 -17.46 7.38
C ILE A 152 -17.91 -18.33 6.17
N PHE A 153 -18.85 -19.18 5.74
CA PHE A 153 -18.65 -20.01 4.55
C PHE A 153 -18.35 -19.19 3.29
N VAL A 154 -19.07 -18.08 3.08
CA VAL A 154 -18.78 -17.18 1.94
C VAL A 154 -17.41 -16.53 2.12
N GLY A 155 -17.06 -16.08 3.32
CA GLY A 155 -15.74 -15.54 3.62
C GLY A 155 -14.62 -16.52 3.29
N LEU A 156 -14.78 -17.79 3.67
CA LEU A 156 -13.83 -18.85 3.34
C LEU A 156 -13.68 -19.08 1.83
N GLN A 157 -14.78 -19.01 1.05
CA GLN A 157 -14.75 -19.11 -0.41
C GLN A 157 -14.08 -17.89 -1.07
N ALA A 158 -14.27 -16.71 -0.53
CA ALA A 158 -13.72 -15.47 -1.07
C ALA A 158 -12.20 -15.33 -0.89
N ARG A 159 -11.59 -16.08 0.05
CA ARG A 159 -10.15 -15.95 0.40
C ARG A 159 -9.21 -16.03 -0.79
N ARG A 160 -9.47 -16.95 -1.74
CA ARG A 160 -8.63 -17.10 -2.93
C ARG A 160 -8.69 -15.84 -3.80
N VAL A 161 -9.89 -15.34 -4.07
CA VAL A 161 -10.08 -14.13 -4.89
C VAL A 161 -9.50 -12.91 -4.20
N ALA A 162 -9.59 -12.82 -2.87
CA ALA A 162 -8.97 -11.74 -2.10
C ALA A 162 -7.44 -11.75 -2.19
N MET A 163 -6.81 -12.94 -2.18
CA MET A 163 -5.37 -13.08 -2.43
C MET A 163 -4.98 -12.68 -3.85
N GLU A 164 -5.74 -13.14 -4.85
CA GLU A 164 -5.52 -12.79 -6.26
C GLU A 164 -5.66 -11.26 -6.46
N PHE A 165 -6.63 -10.63 -5.80
CA PHE A 165 -6.85 -9.18 -5.82
C PHE A 165 -5.65 -8.40 -5.24
N ALA A 166 -5.16 -8.80 -4.05
CA ALA A 166 -4.00 -8.18 -3.44
C ALA A 166 -2.72 -8.39 -4.27
N GLY A 167 -2.52 -9.59 -4.82
CA GLY A 167 -1.40 -9.88 -5.71
C GLY A 167 -1.44 -9.05 -6.99
N LYS A 168 -2.63 -8.91 -7.58
CA LYS A 168 -2.80 -8.12 -8.81
C LYS A 168 -2.57 -6.62 -8.57
N ASN A 169 -2.90 -6.11 -7.39
CA ASN A 169 -2.54 -4.74 -6.99
C ASN A 169 -1.01 -4.52 -6.93
N ALA A 170 -0.27 -5.52 -6.44
CA ALA A 170 1.18 -5.45 -6.41
C ALA A 170 1.79 -5.48 -7.83
N GLU A 171 1.26 -6.32 -8.73
CA GLU A 171 1.68 -6.35 -10.13
C GLU A 171 1.39 -5.02 -10.85
N LEU A 172 0.21 -4.43 -10.65
CA LEU A 172 -0.17 -3.14 -11.20
C LEU A 172 0.76 -2.02 -10.71
N THR A 173 1.06 -2.00 -9.41
CA THR A 173 1.99 -1.03 -8.82
C THR A 173 3.38 -1.17 -9.43
N ALA A 174 3.87 -2.40 -9.58
CA ALA A 174 5.18 -2.67 -10.20
C ALA A 174 5.24 -2.21 -11.66
N GLU A 175 4.15 -2.39 -12.44
CA GLU A 175 4.07 -1.93 -13.82
C GLU A 175 4.10 -0.40 -13.94
N ILE A 176 3.39 0.31 -13.06
CA ILE A 176 3.42 1.77 -13.01
C ILE A 176 4.84 2.27 -12.70
N ILE A 177 5.51 1.66 -11.73
CA ILE A 177 6.89 2.02 -11.37
C ILE A 177 7.83 1.70 -12.54
N LYS A 178 7.69 0.54 -13.19
CA LYS A 178 8.48 0.17 -14.38
C LYS A 178 8.35 1.23 -15.48
N ALA A 179 7.13 1.63 -15.84
CA ALA A 179 6.90 2.66 -16.86
C ALA A 179 7.58 3.99 -16.49
N ASN A 180 7.42 4.44 -15.25
CA ASN A 180 7.99 5.71 -14.79
C ASN A 180 9.52 5.67 -14.76
N VAL A 181 10.13 4.57 -14.30
CA VAL A 181 11.59 4.38 -14.30
C VAL A 181 12.14 4.44 -15.72
N LEU A 182 11.53 3.70 -16.66
CA LEU A 182 11.96 3.70 -18.06
C LEU A 182 11.89 5.10 -18.69
N LYS A 183 10.80 5.84 -18.46
CA LYS A 183 10.63 7.20 -18.97
C LYS A 183 11.71 8.15 -18.47
N ILE A 184 11.93 8.21 -17.14
CA ILE A 184 12.93 9.10 -16.54
C ILE A 184 14.34 8.65 -16.95
N TYR A 185 14.62 7.35 -17.00
CA TYR A 185 15.90 6.81 -17.42
C TYR A 185 16.28 7.29 -18.82
N TYR A 186 15.41 7.07 -19.82
CA TYR A 186 15.70 7.48 -21.19
C TYR A 186 15.71 8.99 -21.37
N GLN A 187 14.89 9.72 -20.61
CA GLN A 187 14.96 11.19 -20.56
C GLN A 187 16.34 11.67 -20.12
N LEU A 188 16.93 11.04 -19.10
CA LEU A 188 18.28 11.39 -18.61
C LEU A 188 19.37 10.98 -19.60
N VAL A 189 19.24 9.83 -20.29
CA VAL A 189 20.14 9.42 -21.36
C VAL A 189 20.19 10.48 -22.45
N VAL A 190 19.02 10.98 -22.89
CA VAL A 190 18.92 12.04 -23.90
C VAL A 190 19.48 13.36 -23.39
N SER A 191 19.18 13.75 -22.15
CA SER A 191 19.69 14.99 -21.55
C SER A 191 21.22 14.99 -21.46
N ARG A 192 21.86 13.85 -21.27
CA ARG A 192 23.32 13.72 -21.31
C ARG A 192 23.85 14.02 -22.72
N THR A 193 23.24 13.46 -23.76
CA THR A 193 23.62 13.75 -25.14
C THR A 193 23.45 15.23 -25.47
N GLN A 194 22.41 15.89 -24.98
CA GLN A 194 22.21 17.35 -25.14
C GLN A 194 23.31 18.16 -24.45
N LEU A 195 23.75 17.75 -23.26
CA LEU A 195 24.90 18.38 -22.59
C LEU A 195 26.20 18.24 -23.40
N GLU A 196 26.47 17.09 -23.96
CA GLU A 196 27.66 16.84 -24.82
C GLU A 196 27.63 17.73 -26.08
N LEU A 197 26.46 17.90 -26.70
CA LEU A 197 26.28 18.83 -27.83
C LEU A 197 26.50 20.29 -27.42
N LEU A 198 26.01 20.68 -26.24
CA LEU A 198 26.18 22.02 -25.70
C LEU A 198 27.65 22.31 -25.38
N ASP A 199 28.39 21.36 -24.83
CA ASP A 199 29.82 21.47 -24.56
C ASP A 199 30.61 21.63 -25.86
N SER A 200 30.29 20.86 -26.89
CA SER A 200 30.92 21.00 -28.21
C SER A 200 30.67 22.39 -28.82
N THR A 201 29.45 22.92 -28.63
CA THR A 201 29.06 24.26 -29.10
C THR A 201 29.84 25.36 -28.35
N ILE A 202 29.95 25.23 -27.03
CA ILE A 202 30.71 26.18 -26.19
C ILE A 202 32.18 26.19 -26.61
N ALA A 203 32.80 25.02 -26.78
CA ALA A 203 34.19 24.93 -27.24
C ALA A 203 34.41 25.60 -28.59
N PHE A 204 33.47 25.43 -29.53
CA PHE A 204 33.53 26.10 -30.84
C PHE A 204 33.41 27.63 -30.70
N VAL A 205 32.46 28.15 -29.94
CA VAL A 205 32.27 29.60 -29.76
C VAL A 205 33.45 30.23 -29.00
N GLN A 206 34.05 29.49 -28.05
CA GLN A 206 35.29 29.92 -27.39
C GLN A 206 36.46 30.09 -28.39
N LYS A 207 36.63 29.12 -29.31
CA LYS A 207 37.62 29.23 -30.37
C LYS A 207 37.32 30.42 -31.28
N ASN A 208 36.06 30.58 -31.71
CA ASN A 208 35.64 31.71 -32.55
C ASN A 208 35.90 33.08 -31.85
N LEU A 209 35.68 33.17 -30.55
CA LEU A 209 35.99 34.39 -29.77
C LEU A 209 37.49 34.68 -29.77
N ALA A 210 38.35 33.64 -29.62
CA ALA A 210 39.80 33.78 -29.70
C ALA A 210 40.25 34.27 -31.09
N ASP A 211 39.76 33.63 -32.14
CA ASP A 211 40.07 34.00 -33.54
C ASP A 211 39.61 35.42 -33.86
N THR A 212 38.40 35.81 -33.43
CA THR A 212 37.88 37.20 -33.62
C THR A 212 38.73 38.24 -32.89
N ARG A 213 39.27 37.95 -31.71
CA ARG A 213 40.20 38.83 -30.95
C ARG A 213 41.50 39.05 -31.72
N VAL A 214 42.09 37.98 -32.28
CA VAL A 214 43.30 38.09 -33.11
C VAL A 214 43.04 38.94 -34.35
N LEU A 215 41.93 38.73 -35.05
CA LEU A 215 41.54 39.54 -36.22
C LEU A 215 41.32 41.02 -35.88
N TYR A 216 40.74 41.31 -34.72
CA TYR A 216 40.58 42.68 -34.22
C TYR A 216 41.93 43.32 -33.96
N GLN A 217 42.87 42.64 -33.29
CA GLN A 217 44.22 43.14 -33.01
C GLN A 217 44.98 43.48 -34.29
N ASN A 218 44.72 42.79 -35.40
CA ASN A 218 45.29 43.02 -36.72
C ASN A 218 44.49 44.01 -37.58
N GLY A 219 43.43 44.64 -37.03
CA GLY A 219 42.62 45.65 -37.74
C GLY A 219 41.59 45.10 -38.73
N PHE A 220 41.37 43.78 -38.78
CA PHE A 220 40.44 43.14 -39.72
C PHE A 220 38.99 43.00 -39.17
N ARG A 221 38.73 43.32 -37.90
CA ARG A 221 37.43 43.22 -37.26
C ARG A 221 37.17 44.36 -36.30
N GLU A 222 35.89 44.61 -35.96
CA GLU A 222 35.47 45.63 -35.03
C GLU A 222 35.33 45.07 -33.60
N LYS A 223 35.43 45.94 -32.59
CA LYS A 223 35.18 45.58 -31.19
C LYS A 223 33.78 44.99 -30.99
N LEU A 224 32.80 45.45 -31.76
CA LEU A 224 31.42 44.98 -31.75
C LEU A 224 31.33 43.48 -32.05
N ASP A 225 32.18 42.94 -32.94
CA ASP A 225 32.21 41.53 -33.28
C ASP A 225 32.68 40.66 -32.08
N ILE A 226 33.70 41.14 -31.33
CA ILE A 226 34.15 40.49 -30.08
C ILE A 226 33.01 40.45 -29.06
N ASP A 227 32.35 41.60 -28.85
CA ASP A 227 31.31 41.75 -27.84
C ASP A 227 30.11 40.85 -28.18
N ARG A 228 29.72 40.72 -29.44
CA ARG A 228 28.65 39.78 -29.90
C ARG A 228 28.98 38.32 -29.59
N VAL A 229 30.19 37.87 -29.92
CA VAL A 229 30.60 36.47 -29.65
C VAL A 229 30.76 36.22 -28.15
N ALA A 230 31.22 37.23 -27.38
CA ALA A 230 31.31 37.11 -25.93
C ALA A 230 29.93 36.98 -25.27
N VAL A 231 28.92 37.73 -25.71
CA VAL A 231 27.53 37.59 -25.24
C VAL A 231 26.96 36.20 -25.59
N GLN A 232 27.22 35.72 -26.82
CA GLN A 232 26.79 34.38 -27.23
C GLN A 232 27.41 33.30 -26.33
N LEU A 233 28.71 33.40 -26.00
CA LEU A 233 29.40 32.49 -25.10
C LEU A 233 28.81 32.51 -23.70
N ALA A 234 28.54 33.68 -23.13
CA ALA A 234 27.94 33.85 -21.81
C ALA A 234 26.54 33.21 -21.73
N ASN A 235 25.72 33.38 -22.78
CA ASN A 235 24.40 32.78 -22.87
C ASN A 235 24.48 31.25 -22.92
N LEU A 236 25.39 30.68 -23.69
CA LEU A 236 25.61 29.22 -23.76
C LEU A 236 26.08 28.61 -22.43
N GLN A 237 26.98 29.34 -21.72
CA GLN A 237 27.45 28.92 -20.39
C GLN A 237 26.29 28.92 -19.37
N THR A 238 25.42 29.94 -19.43
CA THR A 238 24.22 30.02 -18.60
C THR A 238 23.26 28.88 -18.90
N GLU A 239 23.04 28.58 -20.19
CA GLU A 239 22.21 27.44 -20.64
C GLU A 239 22.77 26.11 -20.14
N LYS A 240 24.11 25.92 -20.20
CA LYS A 240 24.77 24.73 -19.67
C LYS A 240 24.56 24.56 -18.17
N ASN A 241 24.73 25.62 -17.38
CA ASN A 241 24.53 25.54 -15.93
C ASN A 241 23.08 25.17 -15.57
N LYS A 242 22.11 25.74 -16.32
CA LYS A 242 20.69 25.37 -16.17
C LYS A 242 20.43 23.89 -16.52
N ALA A 243 21.01 23.42 -17.63
CA ALA A 243 20.86 22.03 -18.07
C ALA A 243 21.51 21.05 -17.07
N LEU A 244 22.69 21.37 -16.52
CA LEU A 244 23.35 20.57 -15.47
C LEU A 244 22.47 20.44 -14.21
N ALA A 245 21.86 21.55 -13.78
CA ALA A 245 20.95 21.53 -12.63
C ALA A 245 19.71 20.65 -12.91
N MET A 246 19.13 20.75 -14.10
CA MET A 246 17.99 19.92 -14.52
C MET A 246 18.33 18.42 -14.54
N VAL A 247 19.49 18.07 -15.10
CA VAL A 247 19.98 16.69 -15.14
C VAL A 247 20.22 16.17 -13.72
N SER A 248 20.88 16.93 -12.85
CA SER A 248 21.11 16.54 -11.45
C SER A 248 19.79 16.29 -10.71
N ASN A 249 18.81 17.17 -10.86
CA ASN A 249 17.49 17.00 -10.28
C ASN A 249 16.77 15.75 -10.84
N GLY A 250 16.92 15.47 -12.13
CA GLY A 250 16.41 14.26 -12.76
C GLY A 250 17.02 13.00 -12.17
N PHE A 251 18.35 12.98 -11.91
CA PHE A 251 19.01 11.87 -11.22
C PHE A 251 18.49 11.68 -9.79
N TYR A 252 18.26 12.77 -9.04
CA TYR A 252 17.66 12.67 -7.72
C TYR A 252 16.24 12.08 -7.79
N GLY A 253 15.43 12.55 -8.73
CA GLY A 253 14.11 11.98 -8.97
C GLY A 253 14.13 10.48 -9.30
N LEU A 254 15.05 10.06 -10.19
CA LEU A 254 15.21 8.65 -10.55
C LEU A 254 15.66 7.80 -9.35
N LYS A 255 16.65 8.26 -8.56
CA LYS A 255 17.10 7.58 -7.35
C LYS A 255 15.96 7.39 -6.35
N VAL A 256 15.18 8.43 -6.08
CA VAL A 256 14.00 8.35 -5.19
C VAL A 256 12.99 7.36 -5.73
N LEU A 257 12.68 7.41 -7.02
CA LEU A 257 11.74 6.48 -7.66
C LEU A 257 12.24 5.03 -7.59
N MET A 258 13.55 4.82 -7.71
CA MET A 258 14.17 3.50 -7.57
C MET A 258 14.28 3.03 -6.11
N GLY A 259 14.07 3.90 -5.11
CA GLY A 259 14.33 3.61 -3.71
C GLY A 259 15.83 3.50 -3.39
N MET A 260 16.66 4.25 -4.12
CA MET A 260 18.11 4.33 -3.96
C MET A 260 18.48 5.51 -3.06
N PRO A 261 19.51 5.39 -2.20
CA PRO A 261 20.02 6.51 -1.44
C PRO A 261 20.48 7.65 -2.37
N VAL A 262 20.12 8.89 -2.05
CA VAL A 262 20.46 10.06 -2.88
C VAL A 262 21.97 10.27 -2.99
N ALA A 263 22.73 9.86 -1.96
CA ALA A 263 24.18 9.97 -1.92
C ALA A 263 24.90 8.99 -2.88
N ASP A 264 24.27 7.87 -3.27
CA ASP A 264 24.87 6.89 -4.16
C ASP A 264 25.09 7.48 -5.56
N GLN A 265 26.14 7.04 -6.24
CA GLN A 265 26.41 7.45 -7.62
C GLN A 265 25.67 6.53 -8.60
N LEU A 266 24.85 7.11 -9.48
CA LEU A 266 24.15 6.39 -10.54
C LEU A 266 24.73 6.73 -11.90
N ILE A 267 25.15 5.70 -12.66
CA ILE A 267 25.68 5.82 -14.02
C ILE A 267 24.74 5.07 -14.96
N LEU A 268 24.19 5.78 -15.94
CA LEU A 268 23.35 5.18 -16.98
C LEU A 268 24.24 4.68 -18.11
N THR A 269 24.10 3.40 -18.48
CA THR A 269 25.01 2.74 -19.44
C THR A 269 24.42 2.58 -20.83
N ASP A 270 23.10 2.73 -20.98
CA ASP A 270 22.46 2.56 -22.29
C ASP A 270 22.65 3.81 -23.17
N SER A 271 22.68 3.56 -24.47
CA SER A 271 22.53 4.58 -25.51
C SER A 271 21.20 4.38 -26.22
N LEU A 272 20.56 5.48 -26.58
CA LEU A 272 19.28 5.44 -27.30
C LEU A 272 19.53 5.50 -28.82
N THR A 273 19.03 4.49 -29.55
CA THR A 273 19.14 4.42 -31.02
C THR A 273 17.75 4.34 -31.67
N PRO A 274 17.60 4.88 -32.91
CA PRO A 274 16.33 4.77 -33.65
C PRO A 274 15.88 3.33 -33.85
N ALA A 275 16.80 2.39 -34.01
CA ALA A 275 16.50 0.96 -34.15
C ALA A 275 15.79 0.40 -32.92
N MET A 276 16.24 0.72 -31.70
CA MET A 276 15.60 0.31 -30.46
C MET A 276 14.16 0.85 -30.32
N ILE A 277 13.89 2.03 -30.87
CA ILE A 277 12.56 2.66 -30.82
C ILE A 277 11.60 1.96 -31.80
N LYS A 278 12.09 1.61 -32.99
CA LYS A 278 11.31 0.97 -34.05
C LYS A 278 11.12 -0.54 -33.87
N ASP A 279 11.88 -1.15 -32.97
CA ASP A 279 11.78 -2.58 -32.69
C ASP A 279 10.39 -2.94 -32.15
N GLY A 280 9.78 -3.98 -32.72
CA GLY A 280 8.42 -4.42 -32.37
C GLY A 280 7.29 -3.52 -32.89
N MET A 281 7.56 -2.54 -33.76
CA MET A 281 6.57 -1.59 -34.27
C MET A 281 5.44 -2.24 -35.08
N LEU A 282 5.68 -3.41 -35.66
CA LEU A 282 4.76 -4.14 -36.51
C LEU A 282 3.99 -5.28 -35.82
N GLU A 283 4.34 -5.58 -34.56
CA GLU A 283 3.71 -6.67 -33.82
C GLU A 283 2.42 -6.22 -33.15
N SER A 284 1.31 -6.53 -33.77
CA SER A 284 -0.03 -6.57 -33.19
C SER A 284 -0.78 -5.25 -32.99
N GLU A 285 -1.69 -4.99 -33.92
CA GLU A 285 -2.77 -4.00 -33.75
C GLU A 285 -3.85 -4.44 -32.75
N ALA A 286 -3.93 -5.73 -32.41
CA ALA A 286 -4.94 -6.28 -31.54
C ALA A 286 -4.48 -6.23 -30.07
N TYR A 287 -5.34 -5.72 -29.20
CA TYR A 287 -5.21 -5.78 -27.75
C TYR A 287 -6.46 -6.40 -27.12
N ASP A 288 -6.29 -7.08 -25.99
CA ASP A 288 -7.41 -7.58 -25.16
C ASP A 288 -7.38 -6.83 -23.83
N TYR A 289 -8.54 -6.41 -23.33
CA TYR A 289 -8.65 -5.84 -21.99
C TYR A 289 -8.07 -6.75 -20.91
N LYS A 290 -8.11 -8.08 -21.14
CA LYS A 290 -7.56 -9.09 -20.21
C LYS A 290 -6.05 -8.99 -20.01
N ASP A 291 -5.32 -8.38 -20.94
CA ASP A 291 -3.87 -8.17 -20.83
C ASP A 291 -3.53 -7.01 -19.91
N ARG A 292 -4.49 -6.08 -19.70
CA ARG A 292 -4.32 -4.92 -18.81
C ARG A 292 -4.50 -5.30 -17.35
N LYS A 293 -3.49 -5.00 -16.55
CA LYS A 293 -3.50 -5.31 -15.10
C LYS A 293 -4.56 -4.55 -14.34
N GLU A 294 -4.86 -3.31 -14.73
CA GLU A 294 -5.96 -2.53 -14.16
C GLU A 294 -7.32 -3.20 -14.37
N PHE A 295 -7.54 -3.75 -15.57
CA PHE A 295 -8.79 -4.45 -15.88
C PHE A 295 -8.91 -5.78 -15.11
N GLN A 296 -7.80 -6.53 -15.00
CA GLN A 296 -7.75 -7.76 -14.20
C GLN A 296 -8.03 -7.44 -12.72
N TYR A 297 -7.42 -6.38 -12.16
CA TYR A 297 -7.64 -5.92 -10.80
C TYR A 297 -9.10 -5.53 -10.57
N ALA A 298 -9.68 -4.70 -11.44
CA ALA A 298 -11.09 -4.28 -11.36
C ALA A 298 -12.06 -5.48 -11.41
N ASN A 299 -11.82 -6.47 -12.28
CA ASN A 299 -12.63 -7.68 -12.35
C ASN A 299 -12.56 -8.53 -11.08
N LEU A 300 -11.41 -8.61 -10.42
CA LEU A 300 -11.28 -9.28 -9.13
C LEU A 300 -12.06 -8.52 -8.04
N GLY A 301 -12.04 -7.18 -8.07
CA GLY A 301 -12.88 -6.32 -7.23
C GLY A 301 -14.37 -6.63 -7.40
N ARG A 302 -14.84 -6.75 -8.66
CA ARG A 302 -16.23 -7.15 -8.97
C ARG A 302 -16.59 -8.52 -8.38
N LYS A 303 -15.71 -9.52 -8.53
CA LYS A 303 -15.92 -10.85 -7.92
C LYS A 303 -16.02 -10.77 -6.40
N LEU A 304 -15.20 -9.96 -5.73
CA LEU A 304 -15.30 -9.72 -4.29
C LEU A 304 -16.63 -9.05 -3.92
N GLY A 305 -17.10 -8.11 -4.72
CA GLY A 305 -18.43 -7.51 -4.58
C GLY A 305 -19.56 -8.55 -4.65
N GLU A 306 -19.48 -9.52 -5.59
CA GLU A 306 -20.43 -10.62 -5.71
C GLU A 306 -20.43 -11.52 -4.45
N TYR A 307 -19.24 -11.83 -3.89
CA TYR A 307 -19.14 -12.53 -2.61
C TYR A 307 -19.72 -11.71 -1.46
N ASN A 308 -19.54 -10.40 -1.44
CA ASN A 308 -20.10 -9.54 -0.41
C ASN A 308 -21.64 -9.51 -0.44
N VAL A 309 -22.25 -9.43 -1.62
CA VAL A 309 -23.70 -9.57 -1.78
C VAL A 309 -24.17 -10.94 -1.28
N ARG A 310 -23.49 -12.02 -1.63
CA ARG A 310 -23.81 -13.39 -1.19
C ARG A 310 -23.69 -13.53 0.32
N ARG A 311 -22.66 -12.94 0.93
CA ARG A 311 -22.44 -12.94 2.37
C ARG A 311 -23.65 -12.35 3.11
N TYR A 312 -24.11 -11.15 2.70
CA TYR A 312 -25.27 -10.54 3.34
C TYR A 312 -26.59 -11.25 3.04
N LYS A 313 -26.76 -11.89 1.89
CA LYS A 313 -27.91 -12.77 1.66
C LYS A 313 -27.93 -13.96 2.62
N LEU A 314 -26.76 -14.57 2.87
CA LEU A 314 -26.66 -15.72 3.78
C LEU A 314 -26.65 -15.32 5.27
N SER A 315 -26.63 -14.04 5.62
CA SER A 315 -26.84 -13.60 7.00
C SER A 315 -28.32 -13.72 7.46
N GLN A 316 -29.23 -14.06 6.57
CA GLN A 316 -30.65 -14.31 6.89
C GLN A 316 -30.92 -15.75 7.35
N ILE A 317 -30.00 -16.67 7.08
CA ILE A 317 -30.15 -18.06 7.51
C ILE A 317 -29.69 -18.23 8.96
N PRO A 318 -30.22 -19.25 9.68
CA PRO A 318 -29.82 -19.50 11.06
C PRO A 318 -28.32 -19.76 11.21
N THR A 319 -27.77 -19.35 12.34
CA THR A 319 -26.41 -19.70 12.79
C THR A 319 -26.48 -20.77 13.87
N LEU A 320 -25.55 -21.73 13.85
CA LEU A 320 -25.43 -22.81 14.82
C LEU A 320 -24.11 -22.70 15.53
N ALA A 321 -24.11 -22.65 16.85
CA ALA A 321 -22.91 -22.59 17.67
C ALA A 321 -22.94 -23.59 18.81
N LEU A 322 -21.78 -24.17 19.10
CA LEU A 322 -21.51 -24.97 20.29
C LEU A 322 -20.86 -24.09 21.34
N ASN A 323 -21.42 -24.07 22.55
CA ASN A 323 -20.85 -23.38 23.68
C ASN A 323 -20.60 -24.38 24.81
N GLY A 324 -19.43 -24.25 25.44
CA GLY A 324 -19.06 -24.99 26.62
C GLY A 324 -18.54 -24.09 27.71
N VAL A 325 -18.87 -24.35 28.95
CA VAL A 325 -18.33 -23.61 30.09
C VAL A 325 -17.95 -24.63 31.17
N TYR A 326 -16.75 -24.47 31.68
CA TYR A 326 -16.29 -25.13 32.89
C TYR A 326 -15.81 -24.03 33.85
N ALA A 327 -16.47 -23.92 35.01
CA ALA A 327 -16.17 -22.86 35.98
C ALA A 327 -16.04 -23.39 37.39
N LYS A 328 -15.20 -22.74 38.16
CA LYS A 328 -15.12 -22.87 39.63
C LYS A 328 -15.63 -21.56 40.23
N ASN A 329 -16.65 -21.66 41.08
CA ASN A 329 -17.25 -20.53 41.78
C ASN A 329 -17.07 -20.69 43.29
N ALA A 330 -16.77 -19.61 43.97
CA ALA A 330 -16.72 -19.55 45.43
C ALA A 330 -17.45 -18.31 45.93
N GLN A 331 -18.29 -18.48 46.97
CA GLN A 331 -19.03 -17.42 47.61
C GLN A 331 -18.71 -17.38 49.10
N ARG A 332 -18.36 -16.19 49.67
CA ARG A 332 -17.86 -16.06 51.06
C ARG A 332 -18.19 -14.70 51.67
N ASN A 333 -18.24 -14.69 52.97
CA ASN A 333 -18.44 -13.46 53.72
C ASN A 333 -17.10 -12.78 54.14
N THR A 334 -15.96 -13.49 54.00
CA THR A 334 -14.61 -12.95 54.16
C THR A 334 -13.78 -13.22 52.92
N TRP A 335 -12.85 -12.31 52.59
CA TRP A 335 -12.01 -12.46 51.40
C TRP A 335 -10.82 -13.42 51.71
N ASN A 336 -11.03 -14.74 51.54
CA ASN A 336 -10.07 -15.78 51.82
C ASN A 336 -10.01 -16.86 50.70
N PHE A 337 -10.13 -16.43 49.43
CA PHE A 337 -10.20 -17.32 48.26
C PHE A 337 -8.93 -18.12 48.00
N LEU A 338 -7.78 -17.71 48.57
CA LEU A 338 -6.50 -18.41 48.44
C LEU A 338 -6.23 -19.43 49.58
N SER A 339 -7.14 -19.59 50.55
CA SER A 339 -7.03 -20.56 51.60
C SER A 339 -7.37 -21.96 51.11
N GLN A 340 -6.57 -22.97 51.52
CA GLN A 340 -6.71 -24.36 51.04
C GLN A 340 -7.97 -25.10 51.55
N ASP A 341 -8.50 -24.70 52.68
CA ASP A 341 -9.61 -25.39 53.37
C ASP A 341 -11.00 -24.96 52.87
N GLN A 342 -11.08 -24.14 51.85
CA GLN A 342 -12.31 -23.52 51.41
C GLN A 342 -12.86 -24.16 50.12
N ARG A 343 -14.15 -24.46 50.13
CA ARG A 343 -14.81 -25.15 48.97
C ARG A 343 -15.01 -24.25 47.78
N TRP A 344 -14.69 -24.74 46.60
CA TRP A 344 -15.06 -24.20 45.30
C TRP A 344 -16.10 -25.09 44.64
N PHE A 345 -17.17 -24.53 44.16
CA PHE A 345 -18.23 -25.26 43.48
C PHE A 345 -17.94 -25.29 41.97
N THR A 346 -18.06 -26.46 41.38
CA THR A 346 -17.86 -26.68 39.97
C THR A 346 -19.18 -26.47 39.20
N ILE A 347 -19.13 -25.69 38.16
CA ILE A 347 -20.24 -25.51 37.19
C ILE A 347 -19.72 -25.93 35.83
N SER A 348 -20.42 -26.82 35.16
CA SER A 348 -20.13 -27.21 33.77
C SER A 348 -21.41 -27.31 32.97
N ASN A 349 -21.37 -26.75 31.78
CA ASN A 349 -22.43 -26.92 30.81
C ASN A 349 -21.87 -27.00 29.39
N VAL A 350 -22.59 -27.70 28.53
CA VAL A 350 -22.37 -27.76 27.10
C VAL A 350 -23.73 -27.53 26.45
N SER A 351 -23.79 -26.60 25.50
CA SER A 351 -25.04 -26.24 24.80
C SER A 351 -24.80 -26.05 23.31
N VAL A 352 -25.76 -26.43 22.52
CA VAL A 352 -25.84 -26.13 21.10
C VAL A 352 -26.96 -25.10 20.94
N GLY A 353 -26.60 -23.93 20.44
CA GLY A 353 -27.53 -22.81 20.23
C GLY A 353 -27.78 -22.60 18.73
N LEU A 354 -29.06 -22.55 18.34
CA LEU A 354 -29.51 -22.10 17.02
C LEU A 354 -30.05 -20.66 17.17
N SER A 355 -29.46 -19.72 16.43
CA SER A 355 -29.91 -18.32 16.42
C SER A 355 -30.32 -17.92 15.02
N MET A 356 -31.52 -17.33 14.88
CA MET A 356 -32.06 -16.87 13.62
C MET A 356 -32.68 -15.46 13.82
N PRO A 357 -32.27 -14.46 13.03
CA PRO A 357 -32.91 -13.16 13.08
C PRO A 357 -34.30 -13.23 12.43
N LEU A 358 -35.38 -13.12 13.22
CA LEU A 358 -36.74 -13.11 12.70
C LEU A 358 -37.11 -11.73 12.14
N PHE A 359 -36.80 -10.69 12.89
CA PHE A 359 -37.02 -9.31 12.48
C PHE A 359 -35.94 -8.39 13.10
N ASN A 360 -35.29 -7.59 12.28
CA ASN A 360 -34.22 -6.68 12.69
C ASN A 360 -34.42 -5.24 12.15
N GLY A 361 -35.68 -4.80 12.02
CA GLY A 361 -35.97 -3.44 11.53
C GLY A 361 -35.47 -3.18 10.09
N PHE A 362 -35.49 -4.20 9.22
CA PHE A 362 -35.03 -4.14 7.81
C PHE A 362 -33.53 -3.90 7.61
N VAL A 363 -32.70 -3.93 8.65
CA VAL A 363 -31.25 -3.71 8.55
C VAL A 363 -30.62 -4.66 7.53
N THR A 364 -30.88 -5.96 7.59
CA THR A 364 -30.33 -6.95 6.66
C THR A 364 -30.78 -6.69 5.23
N ARG A 365 -32.07 -6.36 5.00
CA ARG A 365 -32.57 -5.99 3.67
C ARG A 365 -31.84 -4.77 3.10
N SER A 366 -31.68 -3.73 3.91
CA SER A 366 -30.98 -2.51 3.51
C SER A 366 -29.50 -2.80 3.18
N LYS A 367 -28.82 -3.64 3.97
CA LYS A 367 -27.44 -4.08 3.70
C LYS A 367 -27.32 -4.84 2.37
N ILE A 368 -28.24 -5.75 2.07
CA ILE A 368 -28.26 -6.46 0.78
C ILE A 368 -28.46 -5.48 -0.38
N ILE A 369 -29.34 -4.49 -0.23
CA ILE A 369 -29.57 -3.47 -1.26
C ILE A 369 -28.33 -2.61 -1.44
N GLN A 370 -27.70 -2.13 -0.35
CA GLN A 370 -26.45 -1.37 -0.40
C GLN A 370 -25.36 -2.12 -1.17
N THR A 371 -25.09 -3.38 -0.80
CA THR A 371 -24.04 -4.16 -1.47
C THR A 371 -24.34 -4.48 -2.93
N LYS A 372 -25.63 -4.58 -3.32
CA LYS A 372 -26.01 -4.68 -4.73
C LYS A 372 -25.73 -3.39 -5.50
N ILE A 373 -26.02 -2.23 -4.88
CA ILE A 373 -25.72 -0.92 -5.48
C ILE A 373 -24.19 -0.76 -5.61
N GLU A 374 -23.41 -1.09 -4.60
CA GLU A 374 -21.94 -1.08 -4.65
C GLU A 374 -21.40 -1.98 -5.78
N LEU A 375 -21.98 -3.17 -5.97
CA LEU A 375 -21.61 -4.06 -7.08
C LEU A 375 -21.96 -3.45 -8.43
N GLU A 376 -23.10 -2.79 -8.57
CA GLU A 376 -23.49 -2.13 -9.81
C GLU A 376 -22.60 -0.92 -10.11
N GLN A 377 -22.21 -0.15 -9.09
CA GLN A 377 -21.20 0.91 -9.23
C GLN A 377 -19.88 0.35 -9.78
N THR A 378 -19.40 -0.76 -9.20
CA THR A 378 -18.17 -1.43 -9.67
C THR A 378 -18.31 -1.91 -11.14
N ARG A 379 -19.47 -2.38 -11.56
CA ARG A 379 -19.73 -2.74 -12.97
C ARG A 379 -19.66 -1.52 -13.89
N ASN A 380 -20.26 -0.41 -13.49
CA ASN A 380 -20.22 0.85 -14.22
C ASN A 380 -18.79 1.38 -14.33
N GLU A 381 -17.99 1.27 -13.24
CA GLU A 381 -16.57 1.63 -13.23
C GLU A 381 -15.76 0.78 -14.22
N ILE A 382 -16.03 -0.53 -14.31
CA ILE A 382 -15.38 -1.42 -15.30
C ILE A 382 -15.76 -1.03 -16.73
N GLU A 383 -17.01 -0.69 -17.01
CA GLU A 383 -17.41 -0.20 -18.34
C GLU A 383 -16.78 1.16 -18.66
N GLY A 384 -16.65 2.05 -17.66
CA GLY A 384 -15.87 3.28 -17.77
C GLY A 384 -14.40 3.03 -18.07
N LEU A 385 -13.79 2.07 -17.34
CA LEU A 385 -12.40 1.67 -17.53
C LEU A 385 -12.13 1.13 -18.95
N LYS A 386 -13.03 0.33 -19.52
CA LYS A 386 -12.89 -0.13 -20.92
C LYS A 386 -12.79 1.04 -21.88
N ARG A 387 -13.68 2.03 -21.76
CA ARG A 387 -13.64 3.24 -22.61
C ARG A 387 -12.35 4.03 -22.41
N THR A 388 -11.85 4.10 -21.18
CA THR A 388 -10.55 4.75 -20.88
C THR A 388 -9.41 3.99 -21.57
N ILE A 389 -9.39 2.65 -21.48
CA ILE A 389 -8.38 1.81 -22.14
C ILE A 389 -8.45 1.99 -23.67
N ASP A 390 -9.65 1.99 -24.27
CA ASP A 390 -9.81 2.22 -25.71
C ASP A 390 -9.23 3.58 -26.14
N SER A 391 -9.51 4.63 -25.35
CA SER A 391 -8.98 5.97 -25.58
C SER A 391 -7.46 6.03 -25.40
N GLU A 392 -6.92 5.39 -24.35
CA GLU A 392 -5.48 5.31 -24.10
C GLU A 392 -4.75 4.60 -25.23
N VAL A 393 -5.28 3.45 -25.71
CA VAL A 393 -4.69 2.69 -26.80
C VAL A 393 -4.71 3.51 -28.10
N ALA A 394 -5.83 4.13 -28.44
CA ALA A 394 -5.93 4.96 -29.63
C ALA A 394 -4.98 6.17 -29.58
N SER A 395 -4.93 6.86 -28.45
CA SER A 395 -4.05 8.00 -28.23
C SER A 395 -2.57 7.60 -28.26
N ALA A 396 -2.20 6.51 -27.58
CA ALA A 396 -0.84 6.01 -27.56
C ALA A 396 -0.35 5.58 -28.94
N LYS A 397 -1.23 4.93 -29.75
CA LYS A 397 -0.94 4.57 -31.14
C LYS A 397 -0.64 5.82 -31.97
N ASN A 398 -1.52 6.81 -31.93
CA ASN A 398 -1.37 8.04 -32.69
C ASN A 398 -0.10 8.80 -32.29
N ASN A 399 0.15 8.92 -30.97
CA ASN A 399 1.34 9.58 -30.45
C ASN A 399 2.62 8.87 -30.87
N PHE A 400 2.64 7.54 -30.82
CA PHE A 400 3.80 6.75 -31.19
C PHE A 400 4.10 6.87 -32.70
N GLN A 401 3.09 6.76 -33.57
CA GLN A 401 3.25 6.94 -35.02
C GLN A 401 3.73 8.34 -35.37
N SER A 402 3.14 9.37 -34.75
CA SER A 402 3.55 10.76 -34.94
C SER A 402 4.98 11.00 -34.45
N ALA A 403 5.38 10.45 -33.30
CA ALA A 403 6.72 10.60 -32.74
C ALA A 403 7.78 9.96 -33.65
N ILE A 404 7.51 8.77 -34.21
CA ILE A 404 8.40 8.12 -35.18
C ILE A 404 8.56 8.95 -36.44
N SER A 405 7.46 9.40 -37.04
CA SER A 405 7.50 10.21 -38.28
C SER A 405 8.30 11.51 -38.02
N ARG A 406 8.05 12.16 -36.87
CA ARG A 406 8.79 13.36 -36.47
C ARG A 406 10.28 13.08 -36.27
N MET A 407 10.64 11.98 -35.64
CA MET A 407 12.02 11.56 -35.46
C MET A 407 12.73 11.35 -36.79
N ASP A 408 12.10 10.67 -37.75
CA ASP A 408 12.67 10.40 -39.07
C ASP A 408 12.86 11.68 -39.88
N PHE A 409 11.89 12.61 -39.87
CA PHE A 409 12.04 13.92 -40.52
C PHE A 409 13.14 14.76 -39.90
N LEU A 410 13.24 14.78 -38.58
CA LEU A 410 14.28 15.56 -37.89
C LEU A 410 15.66 14.95 -38.08
N GLN A 411 15.79 13.62 -38.22
CA GLN A 411 17.04 12.97 -38.60
C GLN A 411 17.54 13.44 -39.97
N GLN A 412 16.65 13.52 -40.96
CA GLN A 412 17.00 14.05 -42.29
C GLN A 412 17.35 15.54 -42.23
N ASN A 413 16.65 16.31 -41.42
CA ASN A 413 16.93 17.72 -41.21
C ASN A 413 18.32 17.98 -40.62
N VAL A 414 18.77 17.14 -39.65
CA VAL A 414 20.15 17.20 -39.10
C VAL A 414 21.18 17.03 -40.22
N ALA A 415 21.00 16.05 -41.10
CA ALA A 415 21.92 15.78 -42.20
C ALA A 415 21.96 16.97 -43.21
N LEU A 416 20.79 17.54 -43.53
CA LEU A 416 20.71 18.70 -44.38
C LEU A 416 21.39 19.94 -43.77
N ALA A 417 21.08 20.27 -42.52
CA ALA A 417 21.68 21.40 -41.83
C ALA A 417 23.22 21.25 -41.68
N ALA A 418 23.70 20.02 -41.44
CA ALA A 418 25.13 19.75 -41.42
C ALA A 418 25.80 20.03 -42.77
N ASN A 419 25.17 19.63 -43.89
CA ASN A 419 25.67 19.89 -45.24
C ASN A 419 25.71 21.41 -45.52
N VAL A 420 24.66 22.14 -45.18
CA VAL A 420 24.59 23.61 -45.33
C VAL A 420 25.71 24.27 -44.51
N TYR A 421 25.89 23.87 -43.28
CA TYR A 421 26.98 24.42 -42.43
C TYR A 421 28.36 24.13 -43.05
N GLN A 422 28.62 22.95 -43.53
CA GLN A 422 29.92 22.62 -44.18
C GLN A 422 30.18 23.43 -45.44
N GLN A 423 29.17 23.70 -46.25
CA GLN A 423 29.30 24.52 -47.44
C GLN A 423 29.58 25.97 -47.10
N ILE A 424 28.85 26.55 -46.12
CA ILE A 424 29.03 27.91 -45.69
C ILE A 424 30.41 28.07 -45.03
N LYS A 425 30.85 27.08 -44.25
CA LYS A 425 32.18 27.06 -43.63
C LYS A 425 33.28 27.14 -44.70
N LYS A 426 33.19 26.36 -45.77
CA LYS A 426 34.13 26.39 -46.89
C LYS A 426 34.15 27.76 -47.58
N LYS A 427 32.99 28.38 -47.82
CA LYS A 427 32.91 29.73 -48.38
C LYS A 427 33.60 30.75 -47.48
N TYR A 428 33.37 30.64 -46.16
CA TYR A 428 33.99 31.56 -45.16
C TYR A 428 35.52 31.41 -45.12
N GLU A 429 36.05 30.16 -45.15
CA GLU A 429 37.48 29.84 -45.21
C GLU A 429 38.15 30.40 -46.49
N LEU A 430 37.43 30.47 -47.57
CA LEU A 430 37.89 31.05 -48.84
C LEU A 430 37.73 32.58 -48.91
N GLY A 431 37.23 33.23 -47.82
CA GLY A 431 36.99 34.68 -47.81
C GLY A 431 35.75 35.13 -48.57
N LEU A 432 34.92 34.21 -49.10
CA LEU A 432 33.74 34.48 -49.89
C LEU A 432 32.42 34.53 -49.06
N GLY A 433 32.49 34.25 -47.74
CA GLY A 433 31.37 34.25 -46.84
C GLY A 433 31.51 35.19 -45.67
N SER A 434 30.38 35.58 -45.07
CA SER A 434 30.37 36.48 -43.89
C SER A 434 30.37 35.69 -42.57
N GLN A 435 30.88 36.29 -41.49
CA GLN A 435 30.78 35.74 -40.13
C GLN A 435 29.34 35.52 -39.71
N THR A 436 28.40 36.34 -40.16
CA THR A 436 26.98 36.19 -39.86
C THR A 436 26.39 34.95 -40.49
N GLU A 437 26.75 34.63 -41.73
CA GLU A 437 26.26 33.40 -42.43
C GLU A 437 26.75 32.14 -41.73
N ILE A 438 28.02 32.03 -41.33
CA ILE A 438 28.52 30.85 -40.64
C ILE A 438 27.90 30.69 -39.25
N ASN A 439 27.70 31.78 -38.51
CA ASN A 439 27.03 31.74 -37.21
C ASN A 439 25.55 31.30 -37.33
N LEU A 440 24.85 31.79 -38.36
CA LEU A 440 23.46 31.40 -38.64
C LEU A 440 23.38 29.89 -38.96
N ALA A 441 24.18 29.43 -39.91
CA ALA A 441 24.20 28.00 -40.31
C ALA A 441 24.56 27.07 -39.16
N GLN A 442 25.48 27.50 -38.29
CA GLN A 442 25.84 26.75 -37.08
C GLN A 442 24.69 26.67 -36.08
N ASN A 443 23.99 27.80 -35.85
CA ASN A 443 22.83 27.81 -34.95
C ASN A 443 21.70 26.96 -35.49
N GLU A 444 21.45 26.97 -36.82
CA GLU A 444 20.47 26.08 -37.47
C GLU A 444 20.85 24.61 -37.32
N TRP A 445 22.11 24.22 -37.53
CA TRP A 445 22.57 22.87 -37.34
C TRP A 445 22.43 22.42 -35.86
N LYS A 446 22.84 23.26 -34.90
CA LYS A 446 22.64 23.02 -33.47
C LYS A 446 21.16 22.82 -33.12
N ALA A 447 20.29 23.70 -33.64
CA ALA A 447 18.85 23.59 -33.41
C ALA A 447 18.29 22.28 -34.00
N ALA A 448 18.72 21.87 -35.20
CA ALA A 448 18.34 20.59 -35.79
C ALA A 448 18.77 19.40 -34.93
N GLN A 449 20.00 19.38 -34.42
CA GLN A 449 20.51 18.33 -33.52
C GLN A 449 19.71 18.28 -32.22
N THR A 450 19.43 19.42 -31.60
CA THR A 450 18.64 19.50 -30.35
C THR A 450 17.21 19.00 -30.58
N ASN A 451 16.57 19.42 -31.67
CA ASN A 451 15.22 18.98 -32.02
C ASN A 451 15.16 17.45 -32.28
N TYR A 452 16.15 16.91 -32.98
CA TYR A 452 16.26 15.46 -33.21
C TYR A 452 16.44 14.67 -31.91
N THR A 453 17.33 15.14 -31.02
CA THR A 453 17.57 14.50 -29.73
C THR A 453 16.32 14.52 -28.84
N THR A 454 15.56 15.62 -28.86
CA THR A 454 14.26 15.71 -28.19
C THR A 454 13.24 14.74 -28.80
N ALA A 455 13.20 14.65 -30.13
CA ALA A 455 12.29 13.71 -30.82
C ALA A 455 12.61 12.23 -30.49
N LEU A 456 13.88 11.88 -30.30
CA LEU A 456 14.28 10.56 -29.81
C LEU A 456 13.70 10.28 -28.42
N ALA A 457 13.76 11.26 -27.51
CA ALA A 457 13.14 11.13 -26.18
C ALA A 457 11.62 10.96 -26.27
N ASP A 458 10.96 11.82 -27.05
CA ASP A 458 9.51 11.76 -27.25
C ASP A 458 9.09 10.39 -27.82
N ALA A 459 9.85 9.85 -28.77
CA ALA A 459 9.56 8.59 -29.43
C ALA A 459 9.70 7.37 -28.51
N ILE A 460 10.75 7.32 -27.65
CA ILE A 460 10.90 6.23 -26.68
C ILE A 460 9.84 6.31 -25.58
N ILE A 461 9.46 7.51 -25.12
CA ILE A 461 8.38 7.69 -24.16
C ILE A 461 7.04 7.23 -24.78
N ALA A 462 6.75 7.63 -25.99
CA ALA A 462 5.55 7.20 -26.71
C ALA A 462 5.51 5.67 -26.91
N ARG A 463 6.66 5.03 -27.18
CA ARG A 463 6.78 3.57 -27.22
C ARG A 463 6.43 2.92 -25.87
N ILE A 464 6.97 3.45 -24.77
CA ILE A 464 6.67 2.93 -23.41
C ILE A 464 5.17 3.06 -23.12
N ASP A 465 4.56 4.19 -23.49
CA ASP A 465 3.13 4.42 -23.32
C ASP A 465 2.30 3.47 -24.18
N TRP A 466 2.72 3.20 -25.41
CA TRP A 466 2.09 2.22 -26.31
C TRP A 466 2.16 0.80 -25.72
N LEU A 467 3.33 0.36 -25.23
CA LEU A 467 3.48 -0.95 -24.60
C LEU A 467 2.62 -1.08 -23.35
N LYS A 468 2.56 -0.03 -22.51
CA LYS A 468 1.69 0.01 -21.36
C LYS A 468 0.21 -0.04 -21.77
N ALA A 469 -0.20 0.78 -22.72
CA ALA A 469 -1.58 0.85 -23.17
C ALA A 469 -2.09 -0.48 -23.75
N THR A 470 -1.21 -1.26 -24.40
CA THR A 470 -1.52 -2.59 -24.95
C THR A 470 -1.31 -3.74 -23.96
N GLY A 471 -0.85 -3.46 -22.70
CA GLY A 471 -0.59 -4.49 -21.68
C GLY A 471 0.66 -5.34 -21.94
N LYS A 472 1.59 -4.85 -22.76
CA LYS A 472 2.82 -5.56 -23.16
C LYS A 472 4.09 -5.02 -22.47
N LEU A 473 3.94 -4.13 -21.49
CA LEU A 473 5.08 -3.53 -20.78
C LEU A 473 5.74 -4.48 -19.78
#